data_2ad58c7003ecb1019c3abaa4b8e9900d
#
_entry.id   2ad58c7003ecb1019c3abaa4b8e9900d
#
_cell.length_a   1.000
_cell.length_b   1.000
_cell.length_c   1.000
_cell.angle_alpha   90.00
_cell.angle_beta   90.00
_cell.angle_gamma   90.00
#
_symmetry.space_group_name_H-M   'P 1'
#
loop_
_entity.id
_entity.type
_entity.pdbx_description
1 polymer ?
#
loop_
_entity_poly.entity_id
_entity_poly.type
_entity_poly.pdbx_seq_one_letter_code
_entity_poly.pdbx_strand_id
1 'polypeptide(L)'
;MIPYSRRGRSVAAAALLAAASFPVLAGCSAEVPEPLALPTTAAVRQSPGPALSDDQQRTVDAAWTAFQQLNGIYLAAGQTGKYDWTKDPTRRPLYKYAGGRYMAQLERDLGLLSEQGLVRIGKPTVTLRRVVSVSATSIVVEACVDDAGTDTVNKKTRKSVAAPGQNKRYPVTLRAGLYPDNLWRWVDSHTDRAASC
;
A
#
# COMPACT_ATOMS: atom_id res chain seq x y z
N MET A 1 5.16 -26.90 -39.86
CA MET A 1 3.74 -26.75 -40.24
C MET A 1 2.94 -27.86 -39.60
N ILE A 2 2.23 -27.61 -38.49
CA ILE A 2 1.30 -28.55 -37.87
C ILE A 2 0.09 -27.70 -37.44
N PRO A 3 -1.13 -27.96 -37.94
CA PRO A 3 -2.31 -27.18 -37.58
C PRO A 3 -2.92 -27.70 -36.28
N TYR A 4 -3.12 -26.81 -35.31
CA TYR A 4 -3.82 -27.12 -34.06
C TYR A 4 -5.32 -26.85 -34.22
N SER A 5 -6.09 -27.95 -34.23
CA SER A 5 -7.55 -27.98 -34.30
C SER A 5 -8.20 -27.48 -33.02
N ARG A 6 -9.04 -26.42 -33.12
CA ARG A 6 -9.95 -25.97 -32.06
C ARG A 6 -11.16 -26.92 -31.99
N ARG A 7 -11.33 -27.62 -30.86
CA ARG A 7 -12.62 -28.25 -30.51
C ARG A 7 -13.31 -27.37 -29.46
N GLY A 8 -14.42 -26.75 -29.90
CA GLY A 8 -15.38 -26.10 -29.01
C GLY A 8 -16.13 -27.13 -28.17
N ARG A 9 -16.31 -26.83 -26.89
CA ARG A 9 -17.26 -27.53 -26.00
C ARG A 9 -18.30 -26.50 -25.54
N SER A 10 -19.48 -26.63 -26.13
CA SER A 10 -20.72 -25.99 -25.64
C SER A 10 -21.14 -26.70 -24.36
N VAL A 11 -21.32 -25.95 -23.27
CA VAL A 11 -21.96 -26.44 -22.04
C VAL A 11 -23.32 -25.77 -21.95
N ALA A 12 -24.36 -26.58 -22.08
CA ALA A 12 -25.75 -26.16 -21.91
C ALA A 12 -26.06 -25.90 -20.43
N ALA A 13 -26.62 -24.72 -20.13
CA ALA A 13 -27.12 -24.35 -18.82
C ALA A 13 -28.56 -24.86 -18.69
N ALA A 14 -28.82 -25.78 -17.74
CA ALA A 14 -30.13 -26.19 -17.33
C ALA A 14 -30.62 -25.28 -16.17
N ALA A 15 -31.68 -24.53 -16.40
CA ALA A 15 -32.38 -23.74 -15.38
C ALA A 15 -33.34 -24.64 -14.61
N LEU A 16 -33.17 -24.77 -13.30
CA LEU A 16 -34.13 -25.38 -12.38
C LEU A 16 -34.81 -24.26 -11.59
N LEU A 17 -36.09 -24.05 -11.91
CA LEU A 17 -37.06 -23.24 -11.14
C LEU A 17 -37.53 -24.06 -9.94
N ALA A 18 -37.18 -23.66 -8.74
CA ALA A 18 -37.77 -24.13 -7.50
C ALA A 18 -38.70 -23.06 -6.94
N ALA A 19 -40.03 -23.35 -7.02
CA ALA A 19 -41.05 -22.54 -6.35
C ALA A 19 -41.09 -22.93 -4.86
N ALA A 20 -40.78 -22.01 -3.97
CA ALA A 20 -40.93 -22.16 -2.52
C ALA A 20 -42.12 -21.33 -2.04
N SER A 21 -43.17 -22.05 -1.61
CA SER A 21 -44.39 -21.52 -0.95
C SER A 21 -44.03 -21.07 0.47
N PHE A 22 -44.29 -19.81 0.83
CA PHE A 22 -44.16 -19.30 2.19
C PHE A 22 -45.51 -19.40 2.93
N PRO A 23 -45.56 -19.97 4.15
CA PRO A 23 -46.70 -19.84 5.02
C PRO A 23 -46.71 -18.47 5.71
N VAL A 24 -47.86 -17.80 5.64
CA VAL A 24 -48.17 -16.59 6.41
C VAL A 24 -48.39 -17.01 7.87
N LEU A 25 -47.52 -16.56 8.76
CA LEU A 25 -47.75 -16.61 10.21
C LEU A 25 -48.17 -15.23 10.70
N ALA A 26 -49.37 -15.15 11.18
CA ALA A 26 -49.96 -13.99 11.81
C ALA A 26 -49.38 -13.76 13.20
N GLY A 27 -49.08 -12.50 13.51
CA GLY A 27 -49.26 -11.84 14.78
C GLY A 27 -48.35 -12.21 15.94
N CYS A 28 -47.44 -11.28 16.26
CA CYS A 28 -47.14 -10.85 17.64
C CYS A 28 -46.58 -9.44 17.55
N SER A 29 -47.31 -8.46 18.11
CA SER A 29 -46.78 -7.11 18.33
C SER A 29 -45.69 -7.21 19.37
N ALA A 30 -44.44 -7.21 18.91
CA ALA A 30 -43.28 -7.04 19.77
C ALA A 30 -43.02 -5.54 19.90
N GLU A 31 -43.07 -5.05 21.11
CA GLU A 31 -42.62 -3.75 21.56
C GLU A 31 -41.23 -3.47 20.97
N VAL A 32 -41.10 -2.38 20.20
CA VAL A 32 -39.84 -1.95 19.60
C VAL A 32 -38.93 -1.52 20.74
N PRO A 33 -37.82 -2.20 21.03
CA PRO A 33 -36.89 -1.73 22.02
C PRO A 33 -36.27 -0.41 21.52
N GLU A 34 -36.30 0.59 22.37
CA GLU A 34 -35.64 1.89 22.18
C GLU A 34 -34.21 1.67 21.75
N PRO A 35 -33.72 2.32 20.66
CA PRO A 35 -32.37 2.12 20.21
C PRO A 35 -31.39 2.58 21.30
N LEU A 36 -30.67 1.60 21.89
CA LEU A 36 -29.56 1.89 22.79
C LEU A 36 -28.62 2.85 22.09
N ALA A 37 -28.50 4.07 22.62
CA ALA A 37 -27.53 5.05 22.15
C ALA A 37 -26.14 4.41 22.21
N LEU A 38 -25.58 4.16 21.02
CA LEU A 38 -24.20 3.72 20.92
C LEU A 38 -23.31 4.73 21.66
N PRO A 39 -22.42 4.30 22.56
CA PRO A 39 -21.52 5.22 23.22
C PRO A 39 -20.77 5.98 22.14
N THR A 40 -20.92 7.28 22.12
CA THR A 40 -20.11 8.18 21.29
C THR A 40 -18.66 7.87 21.59
N THR A 41 -17.98 7.21 20.65
CA THR A 41 -16.54 6.91 20.77
C THR A 41 -15.83 8.24 20.87
N ALA A 42 -15.52 8.67 22.10
CA ALA A 42 -14.71 9.85 22.34
C ALA A 42 -13.44 9.66 21.51
N ALA A 43 -13.18 10.59 20.60
CA ALA A 43 -11.94 10.60 19.83
C ALA A 43 -10.79 10.50 20.83
N VAL A 44 -10.11 9.36 20.86
CA VAL A 44 -8.92 9.16 21.67
C VAL A 44 -7.92 10.17 21.18
N ARG A 45 -7.78 11.28 21.91
CA ARG A 45 -6.68 12.22 21.71
C ARG A 45 -5.41 11.40 22.00
N GLN A 46 -4.70 11.03 20.95
CA GLN A 46 -3.38 10.43 21.11
C GLN A 46 -2.52 11.47 21.83
N SER A 47 -2.15 11.18 23.08
CA SER A 47 -1.15 11.98 23.79
C SER A 47 0.09 12.09 22.92
N PRO A 48 0.72 13.27 22.81
CA PRO A 48 2.03 13.38 22.18
C PRO A 48 2.95 12.38 22.88
N GLY A 49 3.60 11.52 22.11
CA GLY A 49 4.63 10.62 22.66
C GLY A 49 5.72 11.46 23.37
N PRO A 50 6.52 10.84 24.27
CA PRO A 50 7.61 11.55 24.90
C PRO A 50 8.50 12.21 23.86
N ALA A 51 8.97 13.44 24.14
CA ALA A 51 9.86 14.17 23.27
C ALA A 51 11.14 13.33 23.02
N LEU A 52 11.56 13.24 21.76
CA LEU A 52 12.80 12.55 21.40
C LEU A 52 13.99 13.34 21.93
N SER A 53 15.05 12.65 22.35
CA SER A 53 16.34 13.29 22.59
C SER A 53 16.96 13.79 21.29
N ASP A 54 17.91 14.72 21.36
CA ASP A 54 18.59 15.24 20.16
C ASP A 54 19.25 14.14 19.32
N ASP A 55 19.83 13.11 19.96
CA ASP A 55 20.42 11.97 19.27
C ASP A 55 19.36 11.12 18.55
N GLN A 56 18.22 10.90 19.21
CA GLN A 56 17.11 10.20 18.61
C GLN A 56 16.54 10.99 17.43
N GLN A 57 16.40 12.31 17.56
CA GLN A 57 15.93 13.17 16.47
C GLN A 57 16.87 13.11 15.28
N ARG A 58 18.20 13.20 15.50
CA ARG A 58 19.19 13.04 14.42
C ARG A 58 19.08 11.68 13.72
N THR A 59 18.84 10.63 14.48
CA THR A 59 18.62 9.27 13.94
C THR A 59 17.40 9.22 13.04
N VAL A 60 16.29 9.81 13.49
CA VAL A 60 15.04 9.90 12.72
C VAL A 60 15.25 10.69 11.43
N ASP A 61 15.90 11.84 11.50
CA ASP A 61 16.14 12.72 10.36
C ASP A 61 17.01 12.03 9.30
N ALA A 62 18.06 11.32 9.72
CA ALA A 62 18.93 10.57 8.83
C ALA A 62 18.17 9.43 8.11
N ALA A 63 17.39 8.65 8.85
CA ALA A 63 16.59 7.57 8.29
C ALA A 63 15.48 8.11 7.37
N TRP A 64 14.84 9.22 7.75
CA TRP A 64 13.79 9.83 6.93
C TRP A 64 14.34 10.43 5.63
N THR A 65 15.53 11.02 5.68
CA THR A 65 16.24 11.45 4.47
C THR A 65 16.50 10.29 3.52
N ALA A 66 16.94 9.12 4.05
CA ALA A 66 17.09 7.91 3.24
C ALA A 66 15.76 7.44 2.63
N PHE A 67 14.62 7.58 3.35
CA PHE A 67 13.29 7.30 2.80
C PHE A 67 12.94 8.22 1.64
N GLN A 68 13.20 9.50 1.76
CA GLN A 68 12.92 10.47 0.69
C GLN A 68 13.70 10.14 -0.58
N GLN A 69 14.98 9.75 -0.45
CA GLN A 69 15.80 9.30 -1.57
C GLN A 69 15.24 8.01 -2.20
N LEU A 70 14.90 7.01 -1.38
CA LEU A 70 14.26 5.78 -1.83
C LEU A 70 12.99 6.07 -2.63
N ASN A 71 12.11 6.91 -2.07
CA ASN A 71 10.83 7.27 -2.69
C ASN A 71 11.04 7.99 -4.02
N GLY A 72 12.04 8.88 -4.11
CA GLY A 72 12.42 9.56 -5.36
C GLY A 72 12.83 8.58 -6.46
N ILE A 73 13.69 7.60 -6.15
CA ILE A 73 14.13 6.56 -7.09
C ILE A 73 12.94 5.71 -7.55
N TYR A 74 12.13 5.25 -6.60
CA TYR A 74 10.97 4.41 -6.88
C TYR A 74 9.92 5.12 -7.75
N LEU A 75 9.63 6.39 -7.46
CA LEU A 75 8.73 7.21 -8.25
C LEU A 75 9.25 7.42 -9.67
N ALA A 76 10.51 7.79 -9.83
CA ALA A 76 11.11 7.99 -11.14
C ALA A 76 11.05 6.72 -11.99
N ALA A 77 11.34 5.55 -11.40
CA ALA A 77 11.23 4.26 -12.07
C ALA A 77 9.77 3.96 -12.49
N GLY A 78 8.80 4.15 -11.60
CA GLY A 78 7.38 3.94 -11.87
C GLY A 78 6.81 4.88 -12.93
N GLN A 79 7.24 6.14 -12.96
CA GLN A 79 6.79 7.14 -13.92
C GLN A 79 7.38 6.95 -15.32
N THR A 80 8.64 6.57 -15.39
CA THR A 80 9.34 6.37 -16.68
C THR A 80 9.13 4.96 -17.24
N GLY A 81 8.78 3.99 -16.37
CA GLY A 81 8.80 2.56 -16.68
C GLY A 81 10.20 2.05 -16.97
N LYS A 82 11.23 2.71 -16.42
CA LYS A 82 12.63 2.33 -16.55
C LYS A 82 13.23 2.07 -15.19
N TYR A 83 13.73 0.87 -14.98
CA TYR A 83 14.45 0.47 -13.78
C TYR A 83 15.66 -0.38 -14.19
N ASP A 84 16.79 -0.19 -13.55
CA ASP A 84 18.00 -0.97 -13.83
C ASP A 84 17.92 -2.33 -13.13
N TRP A 85 17.58 -3.36 -13.91
CA TRP A 85 17.45 -4.75 -13.48
C TRP A 85 18.79 -5.50 -13.56
N THR A 86 19.90 -4.86 -13.18
CA THR A 86 21.18 -5.58 -13.14
C THR A 86 21.08 -6.91 -12.40
N LYS A 87 21.85 -7.93 -12.84
CA LYS A 87 21.84 -9.28 -12.24
C LYS A 87 22.28 -9.27 -10.78
N ASP A 88 23.19 -8.36 -10.42
CA ASP A 88 23.61 -8.18 -9.04
C ASP A 88 22.61 -7.27 -8.30
N PRO A 89 21.81 -7.81 -7.36
CA PRO A 89 20.83 -7.01 -6.62
C PRO A 89 21.43 -5.84 -5.85
N THR A 90 22.69 -5.98 -5.39
CA THR A 90 23.35 -4.94 -4.59
C THR A 90 23.70 -3.70 -5.40
N ARG A 91 23.71 -3.81 -6.73
CA ARG A 91 23.95 -2.72 -7.68
C ARG A 91 22.69 -2.04 -8.18
N ARG A 92 21.52 -2.55 -7.80
CA ARG A 92 20.23 -1.95 -8.18
C ARG A 92 19.98 -0.64 -7.45
N PRO A 93 19.34 0.36 -8.09
CA PRO A 93 19.19 1.68 -7.50
C PRO A 93 18.50 1.71 -6.13
N LEU A 94 17.51 0.85 -5.89
CA LEU A 94 16.78 0.79 -4.63
C LEU A 94 17.61 0.21 -3.47
N TYR A 95 18.61 -0.64 -3.75
CA TYR A 95 19.40 -1.35 -2.73
C TYR A 95 20.11 -0.40 -1.76
N LYS A 96 20.46 0.79 -2.20
CA LYS A 96 21.13 1.78 -1.36
C LYS A 96 20.26 2.19 -0.15
N TYR A 97 18.95 2.22 -0.32
CA TYR A 97 18.00 2.74 0.67
C TYR A 97 16.90 1.76 1.07
N ALA A 98 16.80 0.62 0.40
CA ALA A 98 15.86 -0.43 0.73
C ALA A 98 16.57 -1.77 0.94
N GLY A 99 15.98 -2.61 1.77
CA GLY A 99 16.45 -3.97 2.04
C GLY A 99 15.30 -4.90 2.39
N GLY A 100 15.63 -6.17 2.63
CA GLY A 100 14.69 -7.16 3.11
C GLY A 100 13.41 -7.28 2.28
N ARG A 101 12.29 -7.46 2.97
CA ARG A 101 10.98 -7.65 2.36
C ARG A 101 10.50 -6.40 1.61
N TYR A 102 10.81 -5.22 2.11
CA TYR A 102 10.35 -3.98 1.49
C TYR A 102 10.98 -3.76 0.11
N MET A 103 12.29 -4.01 -0.04
CA MET A 103 12.94 -3.95 -1.34
C MET A 103 12.29 -4.91 -2.35
N ALA A 104 12.08 -6.17 -1.95
CA ALA A 104 11.44 -7.17 -2.80
C ALA A 104 10.01 -6.76 -3.22
N GLN A 105 9.27 -6.10 -2.33
CA GLN A 105 7.94 -5.59 -2.60
C GLN A 105 7.96 -4.45 -3.63
N LEU A 106 8.87 -3.47 -3.47
CA LEU A 106 9.04 -2.35 -4.40
C LEU A 106 9.45 -2.83 -5.80
N GLU A 107 10.40 -3.76 -5.88
CA GLU A 107 10.86 -4.34 -7.16
C GLU A 107 9.76 -5.16 -7.84
N ARG A 108 9.00 -5.97 -7.09
CA ARG A 108 7.85 -6.69 -7.65
C ARG A 108 6.84 -5.74 -8.26
N ASP A 109 6.54 -4.65 -7.59
CA ASP A 109 5.59 -3.66 -8.08
C ASP A 109 6.09 -2.96 -9.36
N LEU A 110 7.36 -2.57 -9.43
CA LEU A 110 7.97 -2.05 -10.66
C LEU A 110 7.98 -3.07 -11.80
N GLY A 111 8.24 -4.35 -11.48
CA GLY A 111 8.16 -5.46 -12.43
C GLY A 111 6.77 -5.60 -13.02
N LEU A 112 5.73 -5.64 -12.18
CA LEU A 112 4.34 -5.73 -12.61
C LEU A 112 3.92 -4.54 -13.49
N LEU A 113 4.30 -3.32 -13.14
CA LEU A 113 4.06 -2.15 -13.99
C LEU A 113 4.69 -2.33 -15.38
N SER A 114 5.94 -2.79 -15.42
CA SER A 114 6.68 -3.01 -16.67
C SER A 114 6.05 -4.10 -17.53
N GLU A 115 5.74 -5.26 -16.95
CA GLU A 115 5.14 -6.41 -17.63
C GLU A 115 3.78 -6.08 -18.24
N GLN A 116 2.98 -5.27 -17.54
CA GLN A 116 1.65 -4.84 -17.99
C GLN A 116 1.67 -3.60 -18.90
N GLY A 117 2.84 -3.03 -19.16
CA GLY A 117 2.95 -1.80 -19.94
C GLY A 117 2.29 -0.59 -19.28
N LEU A 118 2.35 -0.53 -17.96
CA LEU A 118 1.79 0.52 -17.13
C LEU A 118 2.87 1.50 -16.65
N VAL A 119 2.46 2.71 -16.34
CA VAL A 119 3.29 3.71 -15.66
C VAL A 119 2.45 4.47 -14.65
N ARG A 120 3.09 5.01 -13.63
CA ARG A 120 2.47 5.94 -12.68
C ARG A 120 2.52 7.36 -13.20
N ILE A 121 1.51 8.15 -12.88
CA ILE A 121 1.50 9.59 -13.10
C ILE A 121 1.19 10.32 -11.80
N GLY A 122 1.58 11.58 -11.74
CA GLY A 122 1.44 12.37 -10.53
C GLY A 122 2.54 12.07 -9.50
N LYS A 123 2.43 12.69 -8.33
CA LYS A 123 3.39 12.57 -7.24
C LYS A 123 2.64 12.40 -5.91
N PRO A 124 2.80 11.26 -5.22
CA PRO A 124 2.21 11.10 -3.89
C PRO A 124 2.95 11.99 -2.89
N THR A 125 2.26 12.38 -1.84
CA THR A 125 2.87 13.00 -0.67
C THR A 125 2.97 11.97 0.44
N VAL A 126 4.13 11.85 1.08
CA VAL A 126 4.33 11.00 2.26
C VAL A 126 4.82 11.88 3.40
N THR A 127 4.00 11.97 4.45
CA THR A 127 4.28 12.82 5.61
C THR A 127 4.53 11.96 6.84
N LEU A 128 5.67 12.14 7.49
CA LEU A 128 5.97 11.54 8.79
C LEU A 128 4.97 12.06 9.83
N ARG A 129 4.25 11.15 10.49
CA ARG A 129 3.26 11.50 11.51
C ARG A 129 3.80 11.36 12.92
N ARG A 130 4.41 10.23 13.21
CA ARG A 130 5.00 9.96 14.53
C ARG A 130 6.10 8.92 14.45
N VAL A 131 7.01 8.98 15.40
CA VAL A 131 7.99 7.95 15.67
C VAL A 131 7.36 6.96 16.65
N VAL A 132 7.27 5.69 16.24
CA VAL A 132 6.74 4.61 17.08
C VAL A 132 7.82 4.09 18.02
N SER A 133 9.02 3.89 17.48
CA SER A 133 10.21 3.52 18.26
C SER A 133 11.48 3.97 17.54
N VAL A 134 12.53 4.24 18.32
CA VAL A 134 13.85 4.60 17.81
C VAL A 134 14.93 4.06 18.73
N SER A 135 15.96 3.46 18.14
CA SER A 135 17.21 3.04 18.77
C SER A 135 18.39 3.45 17.90
N ALA A 136 19.61 3.20 18.33
CA ALA A 136 20.81 3.51 17.55
C ALA A 136 20.85 2.84 16.16
N THR A 137 20.18 1.69 15.99
CA THR A 137 20.25 0.88 14.76
C THR A 137 18.92 0.54 14.14
N SER A 138 17.80 0.97 14.73
CA SER A 138 16.46 0.65 14.22
C SER A 138 15.49 1.78 14.51
N ILE A 139 14.59 2.02 13.55
CA ILE A 139 13.51 2.99 13.68
C ILE A 139 12.22 2.39 13.12
N VAL A 140 11.12 2.65 13.81
CA VAL A 140 9.76 2.41 13.32
C VAL A 140 8.99 3.70 13.34
N VAL A 141 8.39 4.05 12.23
CA VAL A 141 7.59 5.27 12.08
C VAL A 141 6.22 4.97 11.50
N GLU A 142 5.29 5.85 11.80
CA GLU A 142 4.00 5.93 11.10
C GLU A 142 4.00 7.18 10.22
N ALA A 143 3.66 7.00 8.96
CA ALA A 143 3.53 8.07 7.98
C ALA A 143 2.13 8.05 7.35
N CYS A 144 1.73 9.18 6.80
CA CYS A 144 0.52 9.32 5.99
C CYS A 144 0.91 9.40 4.52
N VAL A 145 0.34 8.53 3.71
CA VAL A 145 0.44 8.59 2.26
C VAL A 145 -0.80 9.28 1.72
N ASP A 146 -0.62 10.27 0.86
CA ASP A 146 -1.68 10.92 0.08
C ASP A 146 -1.41 10.70 -1.41
N ASP A 147 -2.19 9.80 -2.00
CA ASP A 147 -2.16 9.40 -3.40
C ASP A 147 -3.22 10.13 -4.24
N ALA A 148 -3.91 11.14 -3.71
CA ALA A 148 -5.03 11.79 -4.41
C ALA A 148 -4.64 12.33 -5.78
N GLY A 149 -3.41 12.86 -5.90
CA GLY A 149 -2.85 13.38 -7.15
C GLY A 149 -2.18 12.34 -8.04
N THR A 150 -2.36 11.03 -7.78
CA THR A 150 -1.69 9.97 -8.53
C THR A 150 -2.66 9.05 -9.26
N ASP A 151 -2.18 8.47 -10.36
CA ASP A 151 -2.90 7.43 -11.09
C ASP A 151 -1.92 6.42 -11.70
N THR A 152 -2.43 5.24 -12.04
CA THR A 152 -1.73 4.24 -12.84
C THR A 152 -2.40 4.14 -14.20
N VAL A 153 -1.64 4.36 -15.26
CA VAL A 153 -2.16 4.44 -16.61
C VAL A 153 -1.41 3.52 -17.55
N ASN A 154 -2.09 3.08 -18.59
CA ASN A 154 -1.43 2.39 -19.69
C ASN A 154 -0.45 3.34 -20.40
N LYS A 155 0.80 2.92 -20.56
CA LYS A 155 1.88 3.76 -21.11
C LYS A 155 1.60 4.30 -22.51
N LYS A 156 0.95 3.49 -23.36
CA LYS A 156 0.65 3.85 -24.76
C LYS A 156 -0.64 4.67 -24.90
N THR A 157 -1.72 4.19 -24.29
CA THR A 157 -3.05 4.80 -24.46
C THR A 157 -3.36 5.90 -23.47
N ARG A 158 -2.58 6.03 -22.40
CA ARG A 158 -2.77 6.96 -21.27
C ARG A 158 -4.10 6.77 -20.52
N LYS A 159 -4.81 5.69 -20.78
CA LYS A 159 -6.05 5.36 -20.04
C LYS A 159 -5.72 4.86 -18.66
N SER A 160 -6.46 5.34 -17.66
CA SER A 160 -6.39 4.87 -16.28
C SER A 160 -6.78 3.39 -16.18
N VAL A 161 -6.06 2.67 -15.32
CA VAL A 161 -6.36 1.28 -14.95
C VAL A 161 -6.63 1.15 -13.44
N ALA A 162 -6.63 2.26 -12.71
CA ALA A 162 -6.91 2.26 -11.28
C ALA A 162 -8.35 1.83 -11.03
N ALA A 163 -8.55 0.93 -10.04
CA ALA A 163 -9.89 0.57 -9.61
C ALA A 163 -10.57 1.79 -8.94
N PRO A 164 -11.88 2.00 -9.20
CA PRO A 164 -12.61 3.08 -8.56
C PRO A 164 -12.76 2.85 -7.05
N GLY A 165 -12.96 3.92 -6.29
CA GLY A 165 -13.27 3.84 -4.85
C GLY A 165 -12.10 3.47 -3.93
N GLN A 166 -10.88 3.41 -4.43
CA GLN A 166 -9.71 3.17 -3.57
C GLN A 166 -9.46 4.34 -2.63
N ASN A 167 -9.21 4.03 -1.34
CA ASN A 167 -8.75 5.04 -0.40
C ASN A 167 -7.39 5.58 -0.87
N LYS A 168 -7.35 6.88 -1.12
CA LYS A 168 -6.16 7.60 -1.59
C LYS A 168 -5.33 8.22 -0.45
N ARG A 169 -5.85 8.21 0.77
CA ARG A 169 -5.15 8.77 1.92
C ARG A 169 -5.19 7.79 3.10
N TYR A 170 -4.06 7.19 3.41
CA TYR A 170 -3.99 6.05 4.33
C TYR A 170 -2.67 6.05 5.13
N PRO A 171 -2.69 5.47 6.35
CA PRO A 171 -1.48 5.31 7.15
C PRO A 171 -0.61 4.16 6.62
N VAL A 172 0.70 4.32 6.80
CA VAL A 172 1.69 3.29 6.58
C VAL A 172 2.65 3.25 7.77
N THR A 173 2.90 2.05 8.30
CA THR A 173 3.97 1.80 9.26
C THR A 173 5.20 1.34 8.51
N LEU A 174 6.33 2.01 8.74
CA LEU A 174 7.59 1.75 8.07
C LEU A 174 8.66 1.41 9.10
N ARG A 175 9.52 0.44 8.77
CA ARG A 175 10.67 0.07 9.59
C ARG A 175 11.96 0.19 8.81
N ALA A 176 12.96 0.85 9.40
CA ALA A 176 14.32 0.94 8.88
C ALA A 176 15.33 0.35 9.85
N GLY A 177 16.48 -0.07 9.31
CA GLY A 177 17.65 -0.51 10.05
C GLY A 177 18.91 0.20 9.54
N LEU A 178 19.83 0.45 10.45
CA LEU A 178 21.19 0.90 10.11
C LEU A 178 22.03 -0.32 9.76
N TYR A 179 22.61 -0.32 8.57
CA TYR A 179 23.44 -1.41 8.06
C TYR A 179 24.93 -1.19 8.37
N PRO A 180 25.78 -2.24 8.26
CA PRO A 180 27.22 -2.13 8.55
C PRO A 180 27.97 -1.10 7.72
N ASP A 181 27.45 -0.70 6.55
CA ASP A 181 27.97 0.37 5.71
C ASP A 181 27.51 1.77 6.11
N ASN A 182 26.92 1.90 7.31
CA ASN A 182 26.37 3.13 7.88
C ASN A 182 25.23 3.75 7.06
N LEU A 183 24.57 2.97 6.21
CA LEU A 183 23.40 3.42 5.45
C LEU A 183 22.10 2.94 6.11
N TRP A 184 21.14 3.83 6.24
CA TRP A 184 19.77 3.48 6.62
C TRP A 184 19.05 2.83 5.45
N ARG A 185 18.52 1.62 5.68
CA ARG A 185 17.66 0.93 4.71
C ARG A 185 16.30 0.64 5.30
N TRP A 186 15.28 0.95 4.55
CA TRP A 186 13.90 0.60 4.85
C TRP A 186 13.68 -0.86 4.50
N VAL A 187 13.28 -1.66 5.50
CA VAL A 187 13.30 -3.13 5.40
C VAL A 187 11.92 -3.74 5.44
N ASP A 188 10.92 -2.99 5.91
CA ASP A 188 9.55 -3.46 6.04
C ASP A 188 8.56 -2.31 5.93
N SER A 189 7.35 -2.63 5.42
CA SER A 189 6.22 -1.71 5.41
C SER A 189 4.90 -2.45 5.62
N HIS A 190 4.00 -1.83 6.35
CA HIS A 190 2.63 -2.27 6.52
C HIS A 190 1.69 -1.11 6.20
N THR A 191 0.82 -1.33 5.21
CA THR A 191 -0.15 -0.32 4.74
C THR A 191 -1.55 -0.72 5.18
N ASP A 192 -2.27 0.21 5.79
CA ASP A 192 -3.69 0.05 6.12
C ASP A 192 -4.54 0.97 5.25
N ARG A 193 -5.06 0.43 4.15
CA ARG A 193 -5.95 1.17 3.25
C ARG A 193 -7.41 1.23 3.72
N ALA A 194 -7.78 0.52 4.78
CA ALA A 194 -9.09 0.64 5.39
C ALA A 194 -9.19 1.86 6.31
N ALA A 195 -8.04 2.30 6.87
CA ALA A 195 -7.96 3.50 7.68
C ALA A 195 -7.64 4.74 6.84
N SER A 196 -7.99 5.90 7.36
CA SER A 196 -7.61 7.19 6.80
C SER A 196 -6.68 7.94 7.75
N CYS A 197 -5.83 8.74 7.23
CA CYS A 197 -4.97 9.67 7.96
C CYS A 197 -5.20 11.11 7.43
#